data_44b091b0f48a5105ee72e731a5842fe1
#
_entry.id   44b091b0f48a5105ee72e731a5842fe1
#
_cell.length_a   1.000
_cell.length_b   1.000
_cell.length_c   1.000
_cell.angle_alpha   90.00
_cell.angle_beta   90.00
_cell.angle_gamma   90.00
#
_symmetry.space_group_name_H-M   'P 1'
#
loop_
_entity.id
_entity.type
_entity.pdbx_description
1 polymer ?
#
loop_
_entity_poly.entity_id
_entity_poly.type
_entity_poly.pdbx_seq_one_letter_code
_entity_poly.pdbx_strand_id
1 'polypeptide(L)'
;MNLPSVVLVLALGADPQTEYVPKPGEFPPANVGVYHAGELVTVDAINRLGTLRIVGNRDMEKYHSSESQPFVLLPYARVRYRGAPAELRDIPIGTVLHAYCVYPVNYSKNEKRPRLGLYVEPQDHALSLEDSFSFYERRGQAWKIESVAPGKLQVVSTGAAEGDGPIGRQTFHYDVSTRVWKGKQIGGAVDLAAGQTVQFNFTWDAEWGMGRLHASDVWVDEESRSTAADLQRQIHIRYIRYHWLPGWIEHVEDQGGGKGVVTIALFGGSDLSLYEQVKSANKIHVAVAEPNLRTYMHAYDSKSGSLLELKTIPQPPFGHSGFTIRVSIAELLEGYRPGRIVRVRPDDFPAAKLPPEERIRN
;
A
#
# COMPACT_ATOMS: atom_id res chain seq x y z
N MET A 1 55.48 12.33 16.80
CA MET A 1 54.30 11.48 16.98
C MET A 1 53.08 12.36 16.84
N ASN A 2 52.47 12.38 15.67
CA ASN A 2 51.25 13.16 15.39
C ASN A 2 50.08 12.20 15.49
N LEU A 3 49.21 12.43 16.48
CA LEU A 3 47.91 11.74 16.62
C LEU A 3 46.94 12.33 15.58
N PRO A 4 46.22 11.50 14.83
CA PRO A 4 45.20 12.02 13.92
C PRO A 4 43.95 12.44 14.76
N SER A 5 43.51 13.68 14.52
CA SER A 5 42.25 14.20 15.04
C SER A 5 41.08 13.41 14.44
N VAL A 6 40.39 12.68 15.26
CA VAL A 6 39.10 12.05 14.92
C VAL A 6 38.06 13.15 14.87
N VAL A 7 37.63 13.54 13.70
CA VAL A 7 36.47 14.40 13.51
C VAL A 7 35.24 13.55 13.75
N LEU A 8 34.64 13.72 14.92
CA LEU A 8 33.31 13.15 15.23
C LEU A 8 32.28 13.94 14.43
N VAL A 9 31.86 13.40 13.28
CA VAL A 9 30.70 13.91 12.57
C VAL A 9 29.48 13.51 13.40
N LEU A 10 29.01 14.44 14.21
CA LEU A 10 27.66 14.37 14.80
C LEU A 10 26.69 14.37 13.63
N ALA A 11 26.12 13.21 13.32
CA ALA A 11 24.92 13.13 12.53
C ALA A 11 23.86 13.94 13.27
N LEU A 12 23.59 15.15 12.76
CA LEU A 12 22.43 15.94 13.15
C LEU A 12 21.22 15.04 12.87
N GLY A 13 20.63 14.51 13.93
CA GLY A 13 19.39 13.77 13.87
C GLY A 13 18.39 14.63 13.09
N ALA A 14 17.88 14.10 11.99
CA ALA A 14 16.80 14.72 11.27
C ALA A 14 15.67 14.95 12.26
N ASP A 15 15.26 16.20 12.40
CA ASP A 15 14.13 16.61 13.22
C ASP A 15 12.92 15.74 12.81
N PRO A 16 12.29 15.03 13.75
CA PRO A 16 11.17 14.19 13.41
C PRO A 16 10.02 15.09 13.00
N GLN A 17 9.60 14.91 11.76
CA GLN A 17 8.34 15.41 11.21
C GLN A 17 8.32 16.86 10.75
N THR A 18 8.81 17.07 9.54
CA THR A 18 8.26 18.14 8.72
C THR A 18 6.76 17.86 8.55
N GLU A 19 5.94 18.76 9.04
CA GLU A 19 4.48 18.72 8.91
C GLU A 19 4.13 18.71 7.41
N TYR A 20 3.78 17.53 6.88
CA TYR A 20 3.43 17.38 5.47
C TYR A 20 1.92 17.43 5.30
N VAL A 21 1.46 18.33 4.46
CA VAL A 21 0.07 18.43 4.03
C VAL A 21 -0.03 17.93 2.61
N PRO A 22 -0.78 16.86 2.36
CA PRO A 22 -1.03 16.40 0.99
C PRO A 22 -1.67 17.49 0.13
N LYS A 23 -1.07 17.78 -1.01
CA LYS A 23 -1.59 18.75 -1.99
C LYS A 23 -1.79 18.07 -3.34
N PRO A 24 -2.87 18.42 -4.07
CA PRO A 24 -3.07 17.94 -5.43
C PRO A 24 -1.88 18.32 -6.33
N GLY A 25 -1.35 17.34 -7.08
CA GLY A 25 -0.23 17.55 -7.98
C GLY A 25 1.16 17.46 -7.34
N GLU A 26 1.25 17.27 -6.02
CA GLU A 26 2.52 17.17 -5.30
C GLU A 26 2.70 15.79 -4.68
N PHE A 27 3.86 15.17 -4.89
CA PHE A 27 4.24 13.95 -4.19
C PHE A 27 4.92 14.29 -2.86
N PRO A 28 4.78 13.44 -1.83
CA PRO A 28 5.37 13.70 -0.53
C PRO A 28 6.91 13.68 -0.60
N PRO A 29 7.58 14.46 0.25
CA PRO A 29 9.00 14.33 0.47
C PRO A 29 9.38 12.92 0.94
N ALA A 30 10.66 12.58 0.81
CA ALA A 30 11.17 11.34 1.37
C ALA A 30 11.02 11.33 2.90
N ASN A 31 10.75 10.15 3.47
CA ASN A 31 10.71 9.91 4.91
C ASN A 31 9.63 10.68 5.69
N VAL A 32 8.54 11.11 5.03
CA VAL A 32 7.37 11.59 5.74
C VAL A 32 6.48 10.41 6.17
N GLY A 33 5.76 10.60 7.24
CA GLY A 33 4.81 9.63 7.78
C GLY A 33 5.30 8.97 9.08
N VAL A 34 4.33 8.67 9.92
CA VAL A 34 4.51 7.98 11.20
C VAL A 34 4.10 6.54 11.00
N TYR A 35 4.95 5.65 11.50
CA TYR A 35 4.67 4.22 11.48
C TYR A 35 3.59 3.84 12.51
N HIS A 36 2.67 3.01 12.06
CA HIS A 36 1.66 2.34 12.88
C HIS A 36 1.54 0.88 12.47
N ALA A 37 1.30 0.02 13.44
CA ALA A 37 0.86 -1.34 13.18
C ALA A 37 -0.52 -1.55 13.81
N GLY A 38 -1.42 -2.20 13.10
CA GLY A 38 -2.77 -2.43 13.60
C GLY A 38 -3.55 -3.44 12.78
N GLU A 39 -4.58 -4.00 13.41
CA GLU A 39 -5.51 -4.89 12.77
C GLU A 39 -6.50 -4.10 11.90
N LEU A 40 -6.72 -4.52 10.67
CA LEU A 40 -7.74 -3.98 9.79
C LEU A 40 -9.13 -4.38 10.28
N VAL A 41 -9.94 -3.42 10.73
CA VAL A 41 -11.26 -3.67 11.34
C VAL A 41 -12.40 -3.44 10.36
N THR A 42 -12.31 -2.38 9.56
CA THR A 42 -13.32 -2.05 8.53
C THR A 42 -12.65 -1.64 7.24
N VAL A 43 -13.37 -1.85 6.14
CA VAL A 43 -12.94 -1.46 4.77
C VAL A 43 -14.12 -0.87 4.02
N ASP A 44 -13.91 0.32 3.48
CA ASP A 44 -14.69 0.88 2.37
C ASP A 44 -13.76 0.95 1.14
N ALA A 45 -13.76 -0.11 0.36
CA ALA A 45 -12.87 -0.23 -0.79
C ALA A 45 -13.16 0.80 -1.89
N ILE A 46 -14.41 1.26 -2.02
CA ILE A 46 -14.82 2.23 -3.02
C ILE A 46 -14.25 3.61 -2.70
N ASN A 47 -14.33 4.03 -1.46
CA ASN A 47 -13.83 5.32 -1.00
C ASN A 47 -12.39 5.23 -0.50
N ARG A 48 -11.78 4.04 -0.53
CA ARG A 48 -10.42 3.76 -0.07
C ARG A 48 -10.20 4.16 1.39
N LEU A 49 -11.20 3.86 2.23
CA LEU A 49 -11.22 4.13 3.66
C LEU A 49 -11.14 2.83 4.45
N GLY A 50 -10.66 2.92 5.66
CA GLY A 50 -10.69 1.81 6.61
C GLY A 50 -10.44 2.27 8.04
N THR A 51 -10.45 1.33 8.96
CA THR A 51 -10.05 1.58 10.34
C THR A 51 -9.02 0.55 10.77
N LEU A 52 -8.01 0.99 11.51
CA LEU A 52 -7.02 0.14 12.15
C LEU A 52 -7.24 0.14 13.68
N ARG A 53 -7.28 -1.04 14.28
CA ARG A 53 -7.09 -1.20 15.71
C ARG A 53 -5.60 -1.25 15.97
N ILE A 54 -5.03 -0.15 16.48
CA ILE A 54 -3.59 -0.01 16.65
C ILE A 54 -3.07 -1.02 17.66
N VAL A 55 -2.03 -1.76 17.28
CA VAL A 55 -1.26 -2.60 18.20
C VAL A 55 -0.48 -1.68 19.11
N GLY A 56 -0.85 -1.67 20.38
CA GLY A 56 -0.30 -0.73 21.36
C GLY A 56 1.18 -0.93 21.63
N ASN A 57 1.82 0.15 22.05
CA ASN A 57 3.10 0.11 22.72
C ASN A 57 2.96 -0.67 24.04
N ARG A 58 4.04 -1.21 24.61
CA ARG A 58 4.05 -2.05 25.84
C ARG A 58 3.21 -1.49 27.00
N ASP A 59 3.06 -0.17 27.07
CA ASP A 59 2.25 0.48 28.10
C ASP A 59 0.73 0.38 27.85
N MET A 60 0.30 0.04 26.64
CA MET A 60 -1.10 -0.11 26.27
C MET A 60 -1.60 -1.57 26.41
N GLU A 61 -0.73 -2.53 26.69
CA GLU A 61 -1.14 -3.92 27.00
C GLU A 61 -2.10 -4.02 28.18
N LYS A 62 -2.16 -2.98 29.01
CA LYS A 62 -3.05 -2.89 30.18
C LYS A 62 -4.47 -2.41 29.84
N TYR A 63 -4.71 -1.88 28.66
CA TYR A 63 -5.99 -1.30 28.28
C TYR A 63 -6.61 -2.08 27.12
N HIS A 64 -7.62 -2.85 27.43
CA HIS A 64 -8.34 -3.77 26.53
C HIS A 64 -9.09 -3.11 25.34
N SER A 65 -8.96 -1.83 25.14
CA SER A 65 -9.65 -1.12 24.06
C SER A 65 -8.75 -0.07 23.41
N SER A 66 -7.92 -0.51 22.47
CA SER A 66 -7.42 0.45 21.50
C SER A 66 -8.59 0.89 20.64
N GLU A 67 -8.90 2.18 20.63
CA GLU A 67 -9.90 2.73 19.72
C GLU A 67 -9.45 2.49 18.28
N SER A 68 -10.38 2.10 17.42
CA SER A 68 -10.10 1.97 16.00
C SER A 68 -9.81 3.34 15.40
N GLN A 69 -8.69 3.46 14.69
CA GLN A 69 -8.25 4.69 14.04
C GLN A 69 -8.69 4.69 12.58
N PRO A 70 -9.53 5.64 12.17
CA PRO A 70 -9.91 5.76 10.77
C PRO A 70 -8.74 6.28 9.93
N PHE A 71 -8.61 5.77 8.72
CA PHE A 71 -7.64 6.24 7.74
C PHE A 71 -8.29 6.39 6.36
N VAL A 72 -7.69 7.22 5.52
CA VAL A 72 -7.95 7.30 4.09
C VAL A 72 -6.64 7.05 3.32
N LEU A 73 -6.69 6.22 2.30
CA LEU A 73 -5.54 6.07 1.40
C LEU A 73 -5.40 7.30 0.52
N LEU A 74 -4.23 7.92 0.54
CA LEU A 74 -3.90 8.94 -0.44
C LEU A 74 -3.96 8.39 -1.86
N PRO A 75 -4.24 9.20 -2.88
CA PRO A 75 -4.39 8.72 -4.26
C PRO A 75 -3.19 7.92 -4.76
N TYR A 76 -1.99 8.31 -4.36
CA TYR A 76 -0.70 7.69 -4.69
C TYR A 76 -0.20 6.72 -3.60
N ALA A 77 -1.05 6.36 -2.63
CA ALA A 77 -0.69 5.40 -1.58
C ALA A 77 -0.40 4.02 -2.17
N ARG A 78 0.58 3.34 -1.58
CA ARG A 78 0.98 2.00 -1.98
C ARG A 78 0.39 0.97 -1.03
N VAL A 79 -0.27 -0.02 -1.59
CA VAL A 79 -0.81 -1.16 -0.83
C VAL A 79 -0.10 -2.43 -1.28
N ARG A 80 0.34 -3.25 -0.33
CA ARG A 80 0.95 -4.55 -0.61
C ARG A 80 0.32 -5.64 0.26
N TYR A 81 0.11 -6.77 -0.34
CA TYR A 81 -0.42 -7.96 0.31
C TYR A 81 0.29 -9.21 -0.24
N ARG A 82 0.74 -10.10 0.65
CA ARG A 82 1.45 -11.33 0.29
C ARG A 82 2.63 -11.11 -0.68
N GLY A 83 3.45 -10.10 -0.41
CA GLY A 83 4.65 -9.81 -1.20
C GLY A 83 4.41 -9.09 -2.53
N ALA A 84 3.17 -8.80 -2.92
CA ALA A 84 2.84 -8.19 -4.20
C ALA A 84 2.00 -6.91 -4.06
N PRO A 85 1.89 -6.07 -5.12
CA PRO A 85 0.94 -4.98 -5.17
C PRO A 85 -0.49 -5.46 -4.94
N ALA A 86 -1.28 -4.64 -4.26
CA ALA A 86 -2.65 -4.95 -3.88
C ALA A 86 -3.53 -3.70 -3.83
N GLU A 87 -4.83 -3.90 -3.70
CA GLU A 87 -5.80 -2.89 -3.32
C GLU A 87 -6.36 -3.19 -1.92
N LEU A 88 -6.93 -2.19 -1.28
CA LEU A 88 -7.51 -2.36 0.07
C LEU A 88 -8.55 -3.49 0.14
N ARG A 89 -9.28 -3.71 -0.95
CA ARG A 89 -10.26 -4.80 -1.10
C ARG A 89 -9.67 -6.22 -1.06
N ASP A 90 -8.38 -6.34 -1.33
CA ASP A 90 -7.70 -7.65 -1.40
C ASP A 90 -7.28 -8.14 -0.01
N ILE A 91 -7.32 -7.25 0.98
CA ILE A 91 -6.85 -7.53 2.32
C ILE A 91 -8.03 -7.97 3.21
N PRO A 92 -8.02 -9.18 3.75
CA PRO A 92 -9.05 -9.62 4.67
C PRO A 92 -9.12 -8.76 5.94
N ILE A 93 -10.33 -8.47 6.40
CA ILE A 93 -10.55 -7.91 7.74
C ILE A 93 -9.93 -8.85 8.79
N GLY A 94 -9.33 -8.29 9.82
CA GLY A 94 -8.59 -9.03 10.83
C GLY A 94 -7.09 -9.12 10.54
N THR A 95 -6.62 -8.78 9.33
CA THR A 95 -5.17 -8.78 9.01
C THR A 95 -4.46 -7.65 9.75
N VAL A 96 -3.34 -7.96 10.40
CA VAL A 96 -2.44 -6.95 10.96
C VAL A 96 -1.67 -6.30 9.82
N LEU A 97 -1.75 -4.98 9.75
CA LEU A 97 -1.12 -4.14 8.75
C LEU A 97 -0.05 -3.25 9.36
N HIS A 98 0.97 -2.95 8.58
CA HIS A 98 2.01 -1.96 8.82
C HIS A 98 1.71 -0.75 7.94
N ALA A 99 1.46 0.39 8.55
CA ALA A 99 1.05 1.62 7.89
C ALA A 99 2.06 2.74 8.14
N TYR A 100 2.27 3.58 7.12
CA TYR A 100 2.87 4.89 7.29
C TYR A 100 1.81 5.94 6.99
N CYS A 101 1.53 6.80 7.96
CA CYS A 101 0.47 7.79 7.87
C CYS A 101 1.00 9.21 8.09
N VAL A 102 0.40 10.18 7.41
CA VAL A 102 0.59 11.61 7.69
C VAL A 102 -0.66 12.15 8.37
N TYR A 103 -0.46 13.04 9.31
CA TYR A 103 -1.56 13.66 10.06
C TYR A 103 -2.02 14.96 9.39
N PRO A 104 -3.30 15.30 9.50
CA PRO A 104 -3.79 16.62 9.08
C PRO A 104 -3.09 17.75 9.85
N VAL A 105 -2.89 18.90 9.19
CA VAL A 105 -2.13 20.05 9.72
C VAL A 105 -2.65 20.59 11.05
N ASN A 106 -3.93 20.45 11.35
CA ASN A 106 -4.56 20.96 12.55
C ASN A 106 -4.53 19.97 13.73
N TYR A 107 -3.73 18.91 13.60
CA TYR A 107 -3.63 17.93 14.66
C TYR A 107 -2.63 18.42 15.73
N SER A 108 -3.13 19.10 16.76
CA SER A 108 -2.35 19.39 17.95
C SER A 108 -2.10 18.08 18.70
N LYS A 109 -0.82 17.79 19.01
CA LYS A 109 -0.42 16.62 19.82
C LYS A 109 -1.11 16.55 21.19
N ASN A 110 -1.71 17.66 21.62
CA ASN A 110 -2.37 17.81 22.93
C ASN A 110 -3.91 17.81 22.84
N GLU A 111 -4.49 17.82 21.66
CA GLU A 111 -5.94 17.70 21.53
C GLU A 111 -6.33 16.21 21.61
N LYS A 112 -7.22 15.90 22.55
CA LYS A 112 -7.84 14.57 22.59
C LYS A 112 -8.54 14.34 21.26
N ARG A 113 -8.21 13.25 20.59
CA ARG A 113 -8.89 12.83 19.35
C ARG A 113 -10.40 12.95 19.57
N PRO A 114 -11.15 13.61 18.70
CA PRO A 114 -12.59 13.71 18.87
C PRO A 114 -13.15 12.28 18.93
N ARG A 115 -13.99 12.02 19.92
CA ARG A 115 -14.69 10.74 20.02
C ARG A 115 -15.51 10.53 18.75
N LEU A 116 -15.34 9.37 18.13
CA LEU A 116 -16.01 8.97 16.91
C LEU A 116 -17.54 9.16 17.02
N GLY A 117 -18.06 10.20 16.41
CA GLY A 117 -19.45 10.29 15.99
C GLY A 117 -19.61 9.53 14.65
N LEU A 118 -20.83 9.32 14.20
CA LEU A 118 -21.17 8.58 12.97
C LEU A 118 -20.61 9.20 11.67
N TYR A 119 -19.97 10.39 11.73
CA TYR A 119 -19.39 11.12 10.59
C TYR A 119 -18.04 11.72 10.98
N VAL A 120 -17.07 10.87 11.25
CA VAL A 120 -15.70 11.36 11.46
C VAL A 120 -14.97 11.31 10.13
N GLU A 121 -14.51 12.45 9.65
CA GLU A 121 -13.56 12.46 8.54
C GLU A 121 -12.31 11.69 8.97
N PRO A 122 -11.76 10.85 8.08
CA PRO A 122 -10.53 10.14 8.37
C PRO A 122 -9.44 11.14 8.72
N GLN A 123 -8.84 10.99 9.89
CA GLN A 123 -7.81 11.91 10.36
C GLN A 123 -6.42 11.55 9.87
N ASP A 124 -6.20 10.25 9.62
CA ASP A 124 -4.91 9.75 9.19
C ASP A 124 -4.92 9.50 7.69
N HIS A 125 -3.99 10.14 6.97
CA HIS A 125 -3.79 9.91 5.55
C HIS A 125 -2.71 8.85 5.36
N ALA A 126 -3.10 7.65 4.96
CA ALA A 126 -2.15 6.55 4.76
C ALA A 126 -1.40 6.72 3.43
N LEU A 127 -0.08 6.71 3.54
CA LEU A 127 0.88 6.68 2.43
C LEU A 127 1.10 5.25 1.95
N SER A 128 1.18 4.30 2.89
CA SER A 128 1.34 2.89 2.56
C SER A 128 0.64 2.01 3.58
N LEU A 129 0.18 0.85 3.09
CA LEU A 129 -0.31 -0.25 3.89
C LEU A 129 0.32 -1.54 3.39
N GLU A 130 0.90 -2.31 4.30
CA GLU A 130 1.52 -3.60 3.99
C GLU A 130 1.07 -4.63 5.03
N ASP A 131 0.74 -5.86 4.60
CA ASP A 131 0.62 -6.97 5.52
C ASP A 131 1.99 -7.35 6.10
N SER A 132 2.02 -8.15 7.15
CA SER A 132 3.29 -8.50 7.81
C SER A 132 4.23 -9.24 6.88
N PHE A 133 3.69 -10.11 6.00
CA PHE A 133 4.50 -10.78 4.98
C PHE A 133 5.22 -9.78 4.09
N SER A 134 4.49 -8.85 3.45
CA SER A 134 5.06 -7.85 2.54
C SER A 134 6.03 -6.91 3.23
N PHE A 135 5.70 -6.51 4.46
CA PHE A 135 6.52 -5.61 5.27
C PHE A 135 7.89 -6.20 5.59
N TYR A 136 7.92 -7.45 6.07
CA TYR A 136 9.18 -8.12 6.40
C TYR A 136 9.97 -8.49 5.15
N GLU A 137 9.31 -9.05 4.12
CA GLU A 137 9.98 -9.44 2.88
C GLU A 137 10.70 -8.26 2.22
N ARG A 138 10.03 -7.10 2.09
CA ARG A 138 10.62 -5.88 1.52
C ARG A 138 11.86 -5.39 2.27
N ARG A 139 11.96 -5.71 3.55
CA ARG A 139 13.10 -5.35 4.42
C ARG A 139 14.19 -6.43 4.43
N GLY A 140 14.04 -7.49 3.63
CA GLY A 140 14.93 -8.63 3.66
C GLY A 140 14.88 -9.40 4.98
N GLN A 141 13.81 -9.24 5.76
CA GLN A 141 13.60 -9.89 7.04
C GLN A 141 12.74 -11.14 6.87
N ALA A 142 13.14 -12.23 7.50
CA ALA A 142 12.35 -13.44 7.66
C ALA A 142 12.45 -13.92 9.11
N TRP A 143 11.75 -14.98 9.44
CA TRP A 143 11.72 -15.55 10.78
C TRP A 143 12.21 -16.98 10.77
N LYS A 144 13.22 -17.29 11.59
CA LYS A 144 13.67 -18.67 11.78
C LYS A 144 12.96 -19.25 13.01
N ILE A 145 12.30 -20.39 12.85
CA ILE A 145 11.69 -21.12 13.97
C ILE A 145 12.80 -21.72 14.83
N GLU A 146 12.87 -21.37 16.10
CA GLU A 146 13.78 -21.96 17.09
C GLU A 146 13.16 -23.18 17.77
N SER A 147 11.84 -23.09 18.09
CA SER A 147 11.09 -24.23 18.67
C SER A 147 9.60 -24.12 18.36
N VAL A 148 8.95 -25.27 18.34
CA VAL A 148 7.51 -25.44 18.18
C VAL A 148 6.97 -26.09 19.46
N ALA A 149 6.00 -25.44 20.08
CA ALA A 149 5.26 -25.97 21.22
C ALA A 149 3.76 -25.87 20.92
N PRO A 150 2.88 -26.61 21.58
CA PRO A 150 1.45 -26.49 21.36
C PRO A 150 0.98 -25.02 21.50
N GLY A 151 0.42 -24.50 20.40
CA GLY A 151 -0.08 -23.11 20.34
C GLY A 151 0.98 -22.01 20.31
N LYS A 152 2.30 -22.32 20.27
CA LYS A 152 3.37 -21.33 20.35
C LYS A 152 4.54 -21.65 19.43
N LEU A 153 5.05 -20.62 18.77
CA LEU A 153 6.29 -20.66 17.98
C LEU A 153 7.29 -19.68 18.62
N GLN A 154 8.45 -20.19 19.02
CA GLN A 154 9.60 -19.35 19.31
C GLN A 154 10.34 -19.09 18.02
N VAL A 155 10.52 -17.84 17.66
CA VAL A 155 11.16 -17.44 16.42
C VAL A 155 12.22 -16.38 16.67
N VAL A 156 13.17 -16.29 15.76
CA VAL A 156 14.15 -15.21 15.74
C VAL A 156 14.17 -14.57 14.37
N SER A 157 14.20 -13.23 14.32
CA SER A 157 14.31 -12.52 13.04
C SER A 157 15.65 -12.80 12.38
N THR A 158 15.64 -12.99 11.07
CA THR A 158 16.82 -13.13 10.23
C THR A 158 16.84 -12.00 9.20
N GLY A 159 18.03 -11.59 8.74
CA GLY A 159 18.19 -10.48 7.80
C GLY A 159 18.41 -9.14 8.49
N ALA A 160 18.67 -8.11 7.69
CA ALA A 160 18.94 -6.76 8.17
C ALA A 160 17.62 -6.05 8.50
N ALA A 161 17.27 -6.03 9.76
CA ALA A 161 16.09 -5.29 10.23
C ALA A 161 16.54 -4.07 11.04
N GLU A 162 16.76 -2.95 10.36
CA GLU A 162 16.78 -1.64 11.01
C GLU A 162 15.40 -0.95 10.84
N GLY A 163 14.92 -0.29 11.89
CA GLY A 163 13.69 0.52 11.87
C GLY A 163 12.49 -0.16 12.54
N ASP A 164 11.30 0.18 12.07
CA ASP A 164 10.02 -0.16 12.71
C ASP A 164 9.70 -1.67 12.67
N GLY A 165 8.88 -2.10 13.63
CA GLY A 165 8.40 -3.48 13.76
C GLY A 165 9.25 -4.36 14.68
N PRO A 166 8.76 -5.56 15.01
CA PRO A 166 9.44 -6.49 15.90
C PRO A 166 10.71 -7.07 15.29
N ILE A 167 11.76 -7.15 16.09
CA ILE A 167 13.06 -7.75 15.75
C ILE A 167 13.52 -8.69 16.87
N GLY A 168 14.53 -9.52 16.60
CA GLY A 168 15.10 -10.45 17.57
C GLY A 168 14.19 -11.64 17.85
N ARG A 169 14.27 -12.16 19.07
CA ARG A 169 13.41 -13.28 19.50
C ARG A 169 12.01 -12.82 19.78
N GLN A 170 11.03 -13.56 19.25
CA GLN A 170 9.60 -13.34 19.44
C GLN A 170 8.89 -14.67 19.76
N THR A 171 7.73 -14.54 20.41
CA THR A 171 6.78 -15.65 20.55
C THR A 171 5.54 -15.34 19.78
N PHE A 172 5.23 -16.13 18.76
CA PHE A 172 3.99 -16.02 18.02
C PHE A 172 3.04 -17.17 18.40
N HIS A 173 1.77 -16.86 18.43
CA HIS A 173 0.73 -17.83 18.74
C HIS A 173 0.14 -18.42 17.46
N TYR A 174 -0.26 -19.67 17.51
CA TYR A 174 -0.98 -20.35 16.43
C TYR A 174 -1.99 -21.34 17.00
N ASP A 175 -3.02 -21.66 16.23
CA ASP A 175 -4.03 -22.66 16.57
C ASP A 175 -4.55 -23.40 15.33
N VAL A 176 -5.70 -24.03 15.45
CA VAL A 176 -6.34 -24.81 14.36
C VAL A 176 -6.80 -23.93 13.19
N SER A 177 -6.94 -22.62 13.40
CA SER A 177 -7.31 -21.66 12.34
C SER A 177 -6.11 -21.18 11.54
N THR A 178 -4.88 -21.38 12.03
CA THR A 178 -3.65 -20.99 11.35
C THR A 178 -3.45 -21.84 10.10
N ARG A 179 -3.34 -21.16 8.96
CA ARG A 179 -3.05 -21.81 7.67
C ARG A 179 -1.54 -21.90 7.47
N VAL A 180 -1.04 -23.12 7.36
CA VAL A 180 0.36 -23.39 7.04
C VAL A 180 0.47 -23.70 5.56
N TRP A 181 1.23 -22.90 4.81
CA TRP A 181 1.40 -23.02 3.37
C TRP A 181 2.73 -23.70 3.05
N LYS A 182 2.67 -24.80 2.29
CA LYS A 182 3.84 -25.57 1.84
C LYS A 182 3.74 -25.83 0.36
N GLY A 183 4.67 -25.29 -0.41
CA GLY A 183 4.53 -25.28 -1.86
C GLY A 183 3.21 -24.62 -2.29
N LYS A 184 2.38 -25.37 -3.01
CA LYS A 184 1.06 -24.92 -3.51
C LYS A 184 -0.11 -25.44 -2.68
N GLN A 185 0.14 -26.00 -1.51
CA GLN A 185 -0.88 -26.67 -0.70
C GLN A 185 -1.00 -26.08 0.69
N ILE A 186 -2.16 -26.24 1.29
CA ILE A 186 -2.38 -25.98 2.71
C ILE A 186 -1.94 -27.23 3.47
N GLY A 187 -0.95 -27.07 4.33
CA GLY A 187 -0.51 -28.07 5.31
C GLY A 187 -1.17 -27.83 6.68
N GLY A 188 -0.50 -28.24 7.72
CA GLY A 188 -0.95 -28.07 9.09
C GLY A 188 0.19 -27.80 10.06
N ALA A 189 -0.13 -27.70 11.35
CA ALA A 189 0.87 -27.48 12.40
C ALA A 189 2.00 -28.53 12.42
N VAL A 190 1.76 -29.71 11.91
CA VAL A 190 2.76 -30.79 11.78
C VAL A 190 3.87 -30.47 10.77
N ASP A 191 3.64 -29.52 9.87
CA ASP A 191 4.63 -29.05 8.89
C ASP A 191 5.55 -27.96 9.46
N LEU A 192 5.27 -27.47 10.68
CA LEU A 192 6.11 -26.50 11.38
C LEU A 192 7.22 -27.22 12.12
N ALA A 193 8.47 -26.87 11.86
CA ALA A 193 9.64 -27.49 12.47
C ALA A 193 10.71 -26.44 12.83
N ALA A 194 11.47 -26.71 13.89
CA ALA A 194 12.63 -25.92 14.24
C ALA A 194 13.66 -25.91 13.09
N GLY A 195 14.28 -24.77 12.88
CA GLY A 195 15.25 -24.54 11.80
C GLY A 195 14.65 -24.00 10.51
N GLN A 196 13.35 -24.07 10.29
CA GLN A 196 12.70 -23.49 9.10
C GLN A 196 12.77 -21.97 9.11
N THR A 197 12.95 -21.39 7.91
CA THR A 197 12.80 -19.94 7.67
C THR A 197 11.44 -19.69 7.06
N VAL A 198 10.63 -18.89 7.72
CA VAL A 198 9.21 -18.70 7.43
C VAL A 198 8.86 -17.22 7.31
N GLN A 199 7.72 -16.94 6.67
CA GLN A 199 7.02 -15.66 6.73
C GLN A 199 5.65 -15.84 7.36
N PHE A 200 5.12 -14.75 7.92
CA PHE A 200 3.84 -14.74 8.63
C PHE A 200 2.92 -13.63 8.15
N ASN A 201 1.63 -13.92 8.20
CA ASN A 201 0.61 -12.90 8.44
C ASN A 201 -0.01 -13.13 9.81
N PHE A 202 -0.44 -12.02 10.40
CA PHE A 202 -1.00 -12.03 11.74
C PHE A 202 -2.42 -11.50 11.75
N THR A 203 -3.16 -11.95 12.73
CA THR A 203 -4.43 -11.40 13.18
C THR A 203 -4.34 -11.09 14.67
N TRP A 204 -5.33 -10.38 15.18
CA TRP A 204 -5.43 -10.12 16.60
C TRP A 204 -5.86 -11.39 17.34
N ASP A 205 -5.23 -11.68 18.47
CA ASP A 205 -5.66 -12.78 19.33
C ASP A 205 -6.92 -12.37 20.09
N ALA A 206 -8.05 -12.96 19.73
CA ALA A 206 -9.36 -12.66 20.33
C ALA A 206 -9.54 -13.28 21.72
N GLU A 207 -8.76 -14.33 22.06
CA GLU A 207 -9.00 -15.12 23.27
C GLU A 207 -8.69 -14.33 24.55
N TRP A 208 -7.72 -13.43 24.50
CA TRP A 208 -7.23 -12.73 25.67
C TRP A 208 -7.30 -11.20 25.58
N GLY A 209 -7.69 -10.63 24.46
CA GLY A 209 -7.77 -9.17 24.28
C GLY A 209 -6.46 -8.41 24.54
N MET A 210 -5.33 -9.09 24.57
CA MET A 210 -4.05 -8.57 25.05
C MET A 210 -3.07 -8.20 23.95
N GLY A 211 -3.54 -7.98 22.73
CA GLY A 211 -2.67 -7.54 21.63
C GLY A 211 -1.60 -8.54 21.22
N ARG A 212 -1.79 -9.82 21.51
CA ARG A 212 -0.89 -10.87 21.07
C ARG A 212 -1.05 -11.10 19.59
N LEU A 213 0.07 -11.24 18.89
CA LEU A 213 0.06 -11.59 17.48
C LEU A 213 -0.22 -13.09 17.32
N HIS A 214 -1.35 -13.38 16.71
CA HIS A 214 -1.74 -14.72 16.31
C HIS A 214 -1.45 -14.91 14.81
N ALA A 215 -0.70 -15.95 14.46
CA ALA A 215 -0.39 -16.25 13.08
C ALA A 215 -1.65 -16.73 12.35
N SER A 216 -2.14 -15.97 11.40
CA SER A 216 -3.23 -16.37 10.50
C SER A 216 -2.72 -17.23 9.35
N ASP A 217 -1.52 -16.91 8.85
CA ASP A 217 -0.85 -17.64 7.78
C ASP A 217 0.64 -17.78 8.08
N VAL A 218 1.20 -18.96 7.73
CA VAL A 218 2.63 -19.25 7.83
C VAL A 218 3.08 -19.86 6.51
N TRP A 219 4.05 -19.25 5.84
CA TRP A 219 4.68 -19.77 4.62
C TRP A 219 6.03 -20.39 4.97
N VAL A 220 6.13 -21.71 4.82
CA VAL A 220 7.28 -22.49 5.34
C VAL A 220 8.41 -22.69 4.33
N ASP A 221 8.19 -22.34 3.06
CA ASP A 221 9.19 -22.47 2.00
C ASP A 221 9.08 -21.38 0.94
N GLU A 222 10.07 -21.29 0.06
CA GLU A 222 10.14 -20.32 -1.02
C GLU A 222 9.03 -20.50 -2.05
N GLU A 223 8.67 -21.77 -2.35
CA GLU A 223 7.61 -22.05 -3.33
C GLU A 223 6.27 -21.52 -2.84
N SER A 224 5.93 -21.69 -1.56
CA SER A 224 4.67 -21.15 -1.02
C SER A 224 4.66 -19.64 -1.00
N ARG A 225 5.79 -18.98 -0.68
CA ARG A 225 5.91 -17.53 -0.72
C ARG A 225 5.72 -16.97 -2.14
N SER A 226 6.47 -17.51 -3.10
CA SER A 226 6.38 -17.08 -4.50
C SER A 226 4.98 -17.33 -5.08
N THR A 227 4.37 -18.47 -4.77
CA THR A 227 3.01 -18.80 -5.20
C THR A 227 2.00 -17.76 -4.67
N ALA A 228 2.10 -17.39 -3.39
CA ALA A 228 1.22 -16.38 -2.79
C ALA A 228 1.39 -15.00 -3.45
N ALA A 229 2.64 -14.58 -3.67
CA ALA A 229 2.95 -13.31 -4.33
C ALA A 229 2.48 -13.27 -5.79
N ASP A 230 2.66 -14.36 -6.53
CA ASP A 230 2.25 -14.45 -7.93
C ASP A 230 0.73 -14.42 -8.10
N LEU A 231 0.00 -15.12 -7.22
CA LEU A 231 -1.46 -15.07 -7.21
C LEU A 231 -1.97 -13.64 -6.93
N GLN A 232 -1.42 -12.98 -5.91
CA GLN A 232 -1.80 -11.62 -5.58
C GLN A 232 -1.45 -10.64 -6.70
N ARG A 233 -0.28 -10.79 -7.31
CA ARG A 233 0.15 -9.99 -8.47
C ARG A 233 -0.85 -10.11 -9.62
N GLN A 234 -1.29 -11.33 -9.95
CA GLN A 234 -2.27 -11.54 -11.02
C GLN A 234 -3.63 -10.90 -10.70
N ILE A 235 -4.10 -10.99 -9.46
CA ILE A 235 -5.32 -10.32 -8.99
C ILE A 235 -5.19 -8.81 -9.20
N HIS A 236 -4.09 -8.22 -8.76
CA HIS A 236 -3.85 -6.78 -8.88
C HIS A 236 -3.72 -6.32 -10.34
N ILE A 237 -2.95 -7.04 -11.18
CA ILE A 237 -2.83 -6.73 -12.60
C ILE A 237 -4.21 -6.74 -13.26
N ARG A 238 -5.01 -7.76 -12.98
CA ARG A 238 -6.38 -7.83 -13.49
C ARG A 238 -7.21 -6.63 -13.03
N TYR A 239 -7.18 -6.32 -11.74
CA TYR A 239 -7.90 -5.18 -11.19
C TYR A 239 -7.53 -3.87 -11.90
N ILE A 240 -6.23 -3.54 -12.01
CA ILE A 240 -5.76 -2.29 -12.63
C ILE A 240 -6.09 -2.25 -14.13
N ARG A 241 -6.03 -3.35 -14.85
CA ARG A 241 -6.42 -3.37 -16.27
C ARG A 241 -7.88 -2.95 -16.49
N TYR A 242 -8.77 -3.26 -15.56
CA TYR A 242 -10.18 -2.83 -15.64
C TYR A 242 -10.40 -1.44 -15.05
N HIS A 243 -9.67 -1.05 -14.02
CA HIS A 243 -9.84 0.24 -13.33
C HIS A 243 -8.88 1.31 -13.84
N TRP A 244 -7.96 0.94 -14.72
CA TRP A 244 -6.94 1.76 -15.36
C TRP A 244 -5.88 2.29 -14.40
N LEU A 245 -4.73 2.67 -14.92
CA LEU A 245 -3.60 3.17 -14.15
C LEU A 245 -3.91 4.56 -13.58
N PRO A 246 -3.76 4.78 -12.28
CA PRO A 246 -3.97 6.09 -11.69
C PRO A 246 -2.77 7.01 -11.91
N GLY A 247 -3.06 8.31 -11.98
CA GLY A 247 -2.07 9.36 -12.05
C GLY A 247 -2.70 10.71 -11.82
N TRP A 248 -1.94 11.76 -11.91
CA TRP A 248 -2.46 13.11 -12.00
C TRP A 248 -1.85 13.90 -13.13
N ILE A 249 -2.57 14.93 -13.56
CA ILE A 249 -2.11 15.85 -14.58
C ILE A 249 -1.09 16.81 -13.94
N GLU A 250 0.11 16.85 -14.50
CA GLU A 250 1.14 17.84 -14.15
C GLU A 250 0.96 19.14 -14.95
N HIS A 251 0.65 18.98 -16.26
CA HIS A 251 0.57 20.11 -17.16
C HIS A 251 -0.44 19.87 -18.29
N VAL A 252 -1.07 20.94 -18.75
CA VAL A 252 -1.94 20.95 -19.95
C VAL A 252 -1.48 22.07 -20.87
N GLU A 253 -1.18 21.71 -22.11
CA GLU A 253 -0.83 22.65 -23.18
C GLU A 253 -2.07 22.78 -24.11
N ASP A 254 -2.77 23.90 -24.06
CA ASP A 254 -3.85 24.20 -25.00
C ASP A 254 -3.26 24.63 -26.35
N GLN A 255 -3.58 23.91 -27.41
CA GLN A 255 -3.14 24.17 -28.77
C GLN A 255 -4.20 24.92 -29.61
N GLY A 256 -5.30 25.29 -28.98
CA GLY A 256 -6.43 25.93 -29.63
C GLY A 256 -7.38 24.94 -30.30
N GLY A 257 -8.61 25.41 -30.53
CA GLY A 257 -9.66 24.58 -31.12
C GLY A 257 -10.08 23.36 -30.30
N GLY A 258 -9.86 23.40 -28.97
CA GLY A 258 -10.14 22.32 -28.05
C GLY A 258 -9.08 21.21 -28.04
N LYS A 259 -8.03 21.33 -28.83
CA LYS A 259 -6.92 20.34 -28.88
C LYS A 259 -5.84 20.71 -27.88
N GLY A 260 -5.09 19.71 -27.39
CA GLY A 260 -3.96 19.98 -26.51
C GLY A 260 -3.12 18.77 -26.21
N VAL A 261 -2.11 18.99 -25.34
CA VAL A 261 -1.25 17.93 -24.82
C VAL A 261 -1.38 17.89 -23.31
N VAL A 262 -1.63 16.70 -22.78
CA VAL A 262 -1.73 16.48 -21.34
C VAL A 262 -0.52 15.69 -20.87
N THR A 263 0.20 16.24 -19.88
CA THR A 263 1.33 15.59 -19.21
C THR A 263 0.82 14.96 -17.91
N ILE A 264 1.06 13.67 -17.73
CA ILE A 264 0.51 12.88 -16.62
C ILE A 264 1.63 12.14 -15.91
N ALA A 265 1.78 12.39 -14.61
CA ALA A 265 2.58 11.56 -13.72
C ALA A 265 1.78 10.34 -13.26
N LEU A 266 2.24 9.14 -13.58
CA LEU A 266 1.58 7.91 -13.16
C LEU A 266 1.93 7.59 -11.71
N PHE A 267 0.94 7.16 -10.92
CA PHE A 267 1.17 6.75 -9.54
C PHE A 267 1.88 5.40 -9.47
N GLY A 268 2.75 5.25 -8.48
CA GLY A 268 3.42 4.00 -8.16
C GLY A 268 2.49 3.01 -7.45
N GLY A 269 3.04 1.83 -7.16
CA GLY A 269 2.31 0.79 -6.41
C GLY A 269 1.63 -0.24 -7.29
N SER A 270 1.59 -0.06 -8.62
CA SER A 270 1.16 -1.09 -9.56
C SER A 270 2.31 -1.97 -10.04
N ASP A 271 1.99 -3.12 -10.63
CA ASP A 271 3.00 -4.01 -11.23
C ASP A 271 3.69 -3.33 -12.41
N LEU A 272 5.00 -3.54 -12.54
CA LEU A 272 5.82 -2.91 -13.57
C LEU A 272 5.35 -3.24 -14.99
N SER A 273 4.84 -4.45 -15.21
CA SER A 273 4.34 -4.88 -16.53
C SER A 273 3.21 -4.00 -17.06
N LEU A 274 2.42 -3.38 -16.19
CA LEU A 274 1.34 -2.48 -16.57
C LEU A 274 1.86 -1.16 -17.16
N TYR A 275 2.96 -0.64 -16.61
CA TYR A 275 3.58 0.58 -17.15
C TYR A 275 4.31 0.30 -18.47
N GLU A 276 4.89 -0.90 -18.64
CA GLU A 276 5.48 -1.31 -19.92
C GLU A 276 4.42 -1.41 -21.03
N GLN A 277 3.18 -1.81 -20.71
CA GLN A 277 2.08 -1.79 -21.66
C GLN A 277 1.72 -0.36 -22.09
N VAL A 278 1.85 0.65 -21.23
CA VAL A 278 1.68 2.06 -21.62
C VAL A 278 2.73 2.47 -22.67
N LYS A 279 3.97 2.01 -22.49
CA LYS A 279 5.09 2.33 -23.40
C LYS A 279 4.87 1.79 -24.80
N SER A 280 4.26 0.61 -24.93
CA SER A 280 3.99 -0.02 -26.22
C SER A 280 2.66 0.41 -26.87
N ALA A 281 1.84 1.20 -26.16
CA ALA A 281 0.53 1.59 -26.66
C ALA A 281 0.58 2.65 -27.75
N ASN A 282 -0.20 2.47 -28.80
CA ASN A 282 -0.38 3.48 -29.83
C ASN A 282 -1.36 4.57 -29.41
N LYS A 283 -2.35 4.19 -28.61
CA LYS A 283 -3.44 5.05 -28.18
C LYS A 283 -3.64 4.97 -26.68
N ILE A 284 -3.77 6.12 -26.06
CA ILE A 284 -3.99 6.28 -24.62
C ILE A 284 -5.35 6.92 -24.41
N HIS A 285 -6.13 6.33 -23.51
CA HIS A 285 -7.36 6.95 -23.01
C HIS A 285 -7.08 7.57 -21.64
N VAL A 286 -7.55 8.79 -21.45
CA VAL A 286 -7.42 9.53 -20.19
C VAL A 286 -8.82 9.84 -19.66
N ALA A 287 -9.16 9.32 -18.50
CA ALA A 287 -10.42 9.58 -17.81
C ALA A 287 -10.20 10.46 -16.60
N VAL A 288 -11.07 11.44 -16.40
CA VAL A 288 -11.09 12.24 -15.18
C VAL A 288 -11.53 11.37 -14.00
N ALA A 289 -10.86 11.48 -12.87
CA ALA A 289 -11.18 10.74 -11.66
C ALA A 289 -11.41 11.68 -10.47
N GLU A 290 -12.08 11.16 -9.45
CA GLU A 290 -12.22 11.83 -8.16
C GLU A 290 -10.99 11.63 -7.27
N PRO A 291 -10.83 12.40 -6.18
CA PRO A 291 -9.70 12.26 -5.27
C PRO A 291 -9.51 10.86 -4.69
N ASN A 292 -10.57 10.07 -4.55
CA ASN A 292 -10.52 8.67 -4.10
C ASN A 292 -10.30 7.67 -5.24
N LEU A 293 -9.86 8.11 -6.40
CA LEU A 293 -9.65 7.32 -7.62
C LEU A 293 -10.91 6.72 -8.26
N ARG A 294 -12.10 7.11 -7.83
CA ARG A 294 -13.33 6.76 -8.55
C ARG A 294 -13.33 7.45 -9.91
N THR A 295 -13.64 6.72 -10.95
CA THR A 295 -13.93 7.31 -12.26
C THR A 295 -15.43 7.30 -12.48
N TYR A 296 -15.95 8.44 -12.90
CA TYR A 296 -17.23 8.44 -13.59
C TYR A 296 -17.00 7.79 -14.95
N MET A 297 -17.38 6.53 -15.04
CA MET A 297 -17.05 5.72 -16.19
C MET A 297 -18.02 5.94 -17.37
N HIS A 298 -18.44 7.17 -17.58
CA HIS A 298 -19.19 7.53 -18.77
C HIS A 298 -18.22 7.94 -19.88
N ALA A 299 -18.57 7.67 -21.11
CA ALA A 299 -17.76 8.00 -22.28
C ALA A 299 -17.43 9.50 -22.39
N TYR A 300 -18.18 10.34 -21.71
CA TYR A 300 -18.02 11.79 -21.69
C TYR A 300 -16.82 12.26 -20.83
N ASP A 301 -16.39 11.44 -19.84
CA ASP A 301 -15.35 11.84 -18.90
C ASP A 301 -13.97 11.35 -19.30
N SER A 302 -13.85 10.82 -20.49
CA SER A 302 -12.58 10.31 -21.02
C SER A 302 -12.40 10.68 -22.48
N LYS A 303 -11.16 11.03 -22.83
CA LYS A 303 -10.74 11.24 -24.22
C LYS A 303 -9.55 10.35 -24.54
N SER A 304 -9.43 10.02 -25.81
CA SER A 304 -8.30 9.26 -26.31
C SER A 304 -7.35 10.15 -27.11
N GLY A 305 -6.09 9.78 -27.07
CA GLY A 305 -5.06 10.47 -27.83
C GLY A 305 -3.86 9.58 -28.14
N SER A 306 -2.89 10.14 -28.83
CA SER A 306 -1.65 9.46 -29.17
C SER A 306 -0.61 9.71 -28.10
N LEU A 307 0.11 8.67 -27.68
CA LEU A 307 1.27 8.81 -26.83
C LEU A 307 2.38 9.54 -27.60
N LEU A 308 2.77 10.72 -27.12
CA LEU A 308 3.85 11.51 -27.72
C LEU A 308 5.21 11.16 -27.09
N GLU A 309 5.21 10.95 -25.79
CA GLU A 309 6.44 10.73 -25.02
C GLU A 309 6.12 9.90 -23.76
N LEU A 310 7.04 9.02 -23.41
CA LEU A 310 7.11 8.39 -22.10
C LEU A 310 8.48 8.69 -21.50
N LYS A 311 8.51 9.52 -20.46
CA LYS A 311 9.70 9.89 -19.71
C LYS A 311 9.87 8.98 -18.50
N THR A 312 11.08 8.47 -18.30
CA THR A 312 11.42 7.69 -17.10
C THR A 312 12.21 8.55 -16.12
N ILE A 313 11.84 8.49 -14.84
CA ILE A 313 12.52 9.17 -13.73
C ILE A 313 13.25 8.08 -12.92
N PRO A 314 14.60 8.07 -12.89
CA PRO A 314 15.37 6.99 -12.26
C PRO A 314 15.18 6.86 -10.75
N GLN A 315 14.96 7.98 -10.05
CA GLN A 315 14.73 8.04 -8.61
C GLN A 315 13.45 8.83 -8.34
N PRO A 316 12.28 8.20 -8.57
CA PRO A 316 11.02 8.90 -8.41
C PRO A 316 10.72 9.17 -6.93
N PRO A 317 10.03 10.28 -6.61
CA PRO A 317 9.55 10.51 -5.25
C PRO A 317 8.57 9.41 -4.83
N PHE A 318 8.33 9.29 -3.53
CA PHE A 318 7.37 8.32 -3.02
C PHE A 318 5.99 8.57 -3.67
N GLY A 319 5.33 7.50 -4.05
CA GLY A 319 4.02 7.58 -4.71
C GLY A 319 4.06 7.75 -6.23
N HIS A 320 5.16 8.21 -6.81
CA HIS A 320 5.37 8.26 -8.26
C HIS A 320 5.85 6.91 -8.80
N SER A 321 5.37 6.50 -9.98
CA SER A 321 5.77 5.22 -10.60
C SER A 321 7.18 5.23 -11.19
N GLY A 322 7.73 6.40 -11.44
CA GLY A 322 8.92 6.60 -12.29
C GLY A 322 8.56 6.91 -13.76
N PHE A 323 7.27 6.92 -14.12
CA PHE A 323 6.83 7.18 -15.49
C PHE A 323 5.94 8.41 -15.56
N THR A 324 6.32 9.34 -16.44
CA THR A 324 5.48 10.48 -16.86
C THR A 324 5.20 10.34 -18.35
N ILE A 325 3.95 10.52 -18.77
CA ILE A 325 3.53 10.42 -20.16
C ILE A 325 3.02 11.76 -20.68
N ARG A 326 3.23 12.00 -21.97
CA ARG A 326 2.62 13.11 -22.71
C ARG A 326 1.69 12.55 -23.77
N VAL A 327 0.44 12.97 -23.74
CA VAL A 327 -0.62 12.46 -24.60
C VAL A 327 -1.21 13.63 -25.38
N SER A 328 -1.24 13.53 -26.71
CA SER A 328 -1.95 14.48 -27.57
C SER A 328 -3.43 14.15 -27.56
N ILE A 329 -4.27 15.10 -27.16
CA ILE A 329 -5.72 14.96 -27.04
C ILE A 329 -6.41 15.84 -28.07
N ALA A 330 -7.30 15.24 -28.87
CA ALA A 330 -8.02 15.96 -29.91
C ALA A 330 -9.16 16.87 -29.36
N GLU A 331 -9.61 16.62 -28.14
CA GLU A 331 -10.64 17.38 -27.45
C GLU A 331 -10.36 17.40 -25.95
N LEU A 332 -9.88 18.55 -25.46
CA LEU A 332 -9.63 18.74 -24.03
C LEU A 332 -10.95 18.80 -23.25
N LEU A 333 -11.02 18.03 -22.17
CA LEU A 333 -12.13 18.10 -21.22
C LEU A 333 -11.87 19.25 -20.24
N GLU A 334 -12.92 19.89 -19.76
CA GLU A 334 -12.86 20.93 -18.71
C GLU A 334 -12.15 20.40 -17.44
N GLY A 335 -12.30 19.11 -17.16
CA GLY A 335 -11.64 18.44 -16.03
C GLY A 335 -10.14 18.24 -16.19
N TYR A 336 -9.54 18.48 -17.37
CA TYR A 336 -8.09 18.37 -17.57
C TYR A 336 -7.40 19.64 -17.07
N ARG A 337 -6.88 19.56 -15.85
CA ARG A 337 -6.17 20.67 -15.21
C ARG A 337 -5.09 20.13 -14.28
N PRO A 338 -4.00 20.88 -14.04
CA PRO A 338 -2.93 20.47 -13.14
C PRO A 338 -3.46 20.07 -11.74
N GLY A 339 -2.91 19.00 -11.19
CA GLY A 339 -3.33 18.41 -9.91
C GLY A 339 -4.58 17.53 -9.98
N ARG A 340 -5.29 17.51 -11.13
CA ARG A 340 -6.45 16.63 -11.28
C ARG A 340 -6.04 15.17 -11.41
N ILE A 341 -6.69 14.32 -10.63
CA ILE A 341 -6.51 12.87 -10.70
C ILE A 341 -7.17 12.33 -11.96
N VAL A 342 -6.48 11.44 -12.63
CA VAL A 342 -6.93 10.77 -13.84
C VAL A 342 -6.65 9.27 -13.78
N ARG A 343 -7.36 8.53 -14.64
CA ARG A 343 -7.11 7.14 -14.94
C ARG A 343 -6.65 7.00 -16.39
N VAL A 344 -5.58 6.30 -16.60
CA VAL A 344 -4.93 6.11 -17.91
C VAL A 344 -5.09 4.68 -18.37
N ARG A 345 -5.58 4.51 -19.60
CA ARG A 345 -5.80 3.21 -20.22
C ARG A 345 -5.07 3.12 -21.56
N PRO A 346 -4.06 2.26 -21.69
CA PRO A 346 -3.58 1.80 -22.99
C PRO A 346 -4.69 1.12 -23.80
N ASP A 347 -4.60 1.13 -25.11
CA ASP A 347 -5.61 0.54 -26.01
C ASP A 347 -5.76 -0.98 -25.88
N ASP A 348 -4.75 -1.68 -25.38
CA ASP A 348 -4.78 -3.12 -25.11
C ASP A 348 -5.45 -3.49 -23.77
N PHE A 349 -5.75 -2.51 -22.89
CA PHE A 349 -6.54 -2.79 -21.69
C PHE A 349 -8.03 -2.92 -22.03
N PRO A 350 -8.80 -3.72 -21.26
CA PRO A 350 -10.22 -3.84 -21.49
C PRO A 350 -10.95 -2.50 -21.50
N ALA A 351 -11.80 -2.27 -22.50
CA ALA A 351 -12.66 -1.08 -22.54
C ALA A 351 -13.81 -1.18 -21.51
N ALA A 352 -14.17 -2.40 -21.11
CA ALA A 352 -15.19 -2.62 -20.09
C ALA A 352 -14.68 -2.16 -18.70
N LYS A 353 -15.58 -1.54 -17.96
CA LYS A 353 -15.30 -0.79 -16.74
C LYS A 353 -15.13 -1.64 -15.49
N LEU A 354 -15.73 -2.81 -15.49
CA LEU A 354 -15.68 -3.76 -14.38
C LEU A 354 -15.32 -5.14 -14.92
N PRO A 355 -14.55 -5.93 -14.20
CA PRO A 355 -14.33 -7.32 -14.53
C PRO A 355 -15.68 -8.07 -14.51
N PRO A 356 -15.82 -9.16 -15.24
CA PRO A 356 -17.10 -9.87 -15.40
C PRO A 356 -17.79 -10.24 -14.07
N GLU A 357 -17.00 -10.58 -13.06
CA GLU A 357 -17.46 -10.97 -11.72
C GLU A 357 -18.06 -9.82 -10.90
N GLU A 358 -17.69 -8.57 -11.21
CA GLU A 358 -18.17 -7.37 -10.52
C GLU A 358 -19.38 -6.73 -11.23
N ARG A 359 -19.78 -7.25 -12.37
CA ARG A 359 -20.95 -6.73 -13.11
C ARG A 359 -22.23 -7.26 -12.46
N ILE A 360 -23.14 -6.34 -12.17
CA ILE A 360 -24.50 -6.73 -11.79
C ILE A 360 -25.09 -7.52 -12.97
N ARG A 361 -25.41 -8.77 -12.76
CA ARG A 361 -26.21 -9.56 -13.71
C ARG A 361 -27.64 -9.12 -13.53
N ASN A 362 -28.15 -8.35 -14.49
CA ASN A 362 -29.57 -8.06 -14.62
C ASN A 362 -30.30 -9.33 -15.03
#